data_bfb645695ef182ad7085a2dac2039728
#
_entry.id   bfb645695ef182ad7085a2dac2039728
#
_cell.length_a   1.000
_cell.length_b   1.000
_cell.length_c   1.000
_cell.angle_alpha   90.00
_cell.angle_beta   90.00
_cell.angle_gamma   90.00
#
_symmetry.space_group_name_H-M   'P 1'
#
loop_
_entity.id
_entity.type
_entity.pdbx_description
1 polymer ?
#
loop_
_entity_poly.entity_id
_entity_poly.type
_entity_poly.pdbx_seq_one_letter_code
_entity_poly.pdbx_strand_id
1 'polypeptide(L)'
;MFRNEVNRCNYKPLERCKSAGALTSAFKMFLRELPRPLLDRSVVNSCLDLSLEKGSKLNNHALISEVRKQLSLIPDLNYNLLRFVFLHLKQVADTPDNKMNSASLSIIFGQNLISHHTDERLNIEGILLEAEKFNNFIELLISFADEIFTLNI
;
A
#
# COMPACT_ATOMS: atom_id res chain seq x y z
N MET A 1 7.61 -17.76 -14.79
CA MET A 1 8.60 -17.28 -15.75
C MET A 1 9.33 -16.04 -15.24
N PHE A 2 8.68 -14.92 -14.96
CA PHE A 2 9.34 -13.67 -14.49
C PHE A 2 10.15 -13.80 -13.19
N ARG A 3 9.69 -14.56 -12.19
CA ARG A 3 10.37 -14.72 -10.90
C ARG A 3 11.84 -15.14 -11.04
N ASN A 4 12.12 -16.16 -11.85
CA ASN A 4 13.47 -16.67 -12.03
C ASN A 4 14.38 -15.66 -12.74
N GLU A 5 13.83 -14.88 -13.67
CA GLU A 5 14.56 -13.85 -14.39
C GLU A 5 14.86 -12.65 -13.49
N VAL A 6 13.89 -12.19 -12.70
CA VAL A 6 14.07 -11.11 -11.71
C VAL A 6 15.12 -11.49 -10.68
N ASN A 7 15.09 -12.72 -10.16
CA ASN A 7 16.10 -13.21 -9.21
C ASN A 7 17.51 -13.28 -9.79
N ARG A 8 17.64 -13.31 -11.12
CA ARG A 8 18.91 -13.22 -11.86
C ARG A 8 19.25 -11.80 -12.30
N CYS A 9 18.51 -10.80 -11.81
CA CYS A 9 18.63 -9.39 -12.23
C CYS A 9 18.44 -9.19 -13.74
N ASN A 10 17.69 -10.09 -14.41
CA ASN A 10 17.34 -9.96 -15.82
C ASN A 10 15.93 -9.38 -15.97
N TYR A 11 15.84 -8.08 -16.22
CA TYR A 11 14.57 -7.35 -16.33
C TYR A 11 14.05 -7.25 -17.79
N LYS A 12 14.83 -7.67 -18.79
CA LYS A 12 14.44 -7.62 -20.21
C LYS A 12 13.10 -8.29 -20.54
N PRO A 13 12.74 -9.43 -19.94
CA PRO A 13 11.42 -10.04 -20.15
C PRO A 13 10.25 -9.18 -19.66
N LEU A 14 10.45 -8.40 -18.58
CA LEU A 14 9.44 -7.46 -18.08
C LEU A 14 9.29 -6.27 -19.01
N GLU A 15 10.39 -5.69 -19.49
CA GLU A 15 10.39 -4.56 -20.44
C GLU A 15 9.68 -4.90 -21.75
N ARG A 16 9.76 -6.16 -22.20
CA ARG A 16 9.14 -6.65 -23.42
C ARG A 16 7.71 -7.17 -23.24
N CYS A 17 7.24 -7.27 -21.99
CA CYS A 17 5.92 -7.78 -21.69
C CYS A 17 4.84 -6.77 -22.08
N LYS A 18 3.93 -7.18 -22.97
CA LYS A 18 2.79 -6.36 -23.43
C LYS A 18 1.52 -6.60 -22.60
N SER A 19 1.53 -7.58 -21.70
CA SER A 19 0.37 -7.91 -20.86
C SER A 19 0.40 -7.14 -19.55
N ALA A 20 -0.47 -6.15 -19.40
CA ALA A 20 -0.62 -5.40 -18.15
C ALA A 20 -0.94 -6.32 -16.95
N GLY A 21 -1.79 -7.35 -17.14
CA GLY A 21 -2.11 -8.32 -16.10
C GLY A 21 -0.90 -9.14 -15.64
N ALA A 22 -0.03 -9.55 -16.57
CA ALA A 22 1.20 -10.27 -16.23
C ALA A 22 2.20 -9.39 -15.47
N LEU A 23 2.35 -8.12 -15.88
CA LEU A 23 3.20 -7.14 -15.20
C LEU A 23 2.68 -6.85 -13.78
N THR A 24 1.38 -6.60 -13.64
CA THR A 24 0.75 -6.37 -12.33
C THR A 24 0.90 -7.57 -11.40
N SER A 25 0.75 -8.80 -11.93
CA SER A 25 0.95 -10.02 -11.15
C SER A 25 2.40 -10.19 -10.71
N ALA A 26 3.36 -9.90 -11.57
CA ALA A 26 4.78 -9.93 -11.24
C ALA A 26 5.11 -8.88 -10.17
N PHE A 27 4.55 -7.69 -10.25
CA PHE A 27 4.74 -6.62 -9.28
C PHE A 27 4.16 -6.96 -7.90
N LYS A 28 2.94 -7.49 -7.85
CA LYS A 28 2.33 -7.96 -6.59
C LYS A 28 3.15 -9.09 -5.96
N MET A 29 3.65 -10.02 -6.77
CA MET A 29 4.53 -11.09 -6.29
C MET A 29 5.82 -10.51 -5.70
N PHE A 30 6.45 -9.54 -6.37
CA PHE A 30 7.65 -8.86 -5.87
C PHE A 30 7.39 -8.21 -4.49
N LEU A 31 6.31 -7.46 -4.33
CA LEU A 31 5.96 -6.81 -3.06
C LEU A 31 5.75 -7.84 -1.93
N ARG A 32 5.08 -8.95 -2.23
CA ARG A 32 4.80 -10.02 -1.25
C ARG A 32 6.04 -10.80 -0.84
N GLU A 33 7.02 -10.92 -1.72
CA GLU A 33 8.25 -11.69 -1.48
C GLU A 33 9.39 -10.85 -0.91
N LEU A 34 9.16 -9.58 -0.61
CA LEU A 34 10.14 -8.76 0.09
C LEU A 34 10.47 -9.40 1.45
N PRO A 35 11.75 -9.42 1.87
CA PRO A 35 12.17 -9.99 3.16
C PRO A 35 11.51 -9.31 4.36
N ARG A 36 11.13 -8.05 4.21
CA ARG A 36 10.30 -7.29 5.15
C ARG A 36 9.18 -6.61 4.37
N PRO A 37 7.97 -6.54 4.93
CA PRO A 37 6.87 -5.85 4.27
C PRO A 37 7.21 -4.38 4.06
N LEU A 38 6.64 -3.78 3.04
CA LEU A 38 6.86 -2.38 2.73
C LEU A 38 6.26 -1.47 3.82
N LEU A 39 5.09 -1.84 4.31
CA LEU A 39 4.42 -1.22 5.45
C LEU A 39 4.48 -2.17 6.64
N ASP A 40 5.16 -1.73 7.70
CA ASP A 40 5.13 -2.44 8.97
C ASP A 40 3.74 -2.27 9.62
N ARG A 41 3.24 -3.36 10.20
CA ARG A 41 1.95 -3.38 10.89
C ARG A 41 1.90 -2.38 12.04
N SER A 42 3.02 -2.14 12.73
CA SER A 42 3.11 -1.16 13.80
C SER A 42 2.82 0.26 13.32
N VAL A 43 3.34 0.63 12.14
CA VAL A 43 3.08 1.94 11.51
C VAL A 43 1.60 2.07 11.15
N VAL A 44 1.01 1.03 10.56
CA VAL A 44 -0.41 1.01 10.19
C VAL A 44 -1.29 1.14 11.44
N ASN A 45 -1.02 0.34 12.48
CA ASN A 45 -1.78 0.39 13.73
C ASN A 45 -1.68 1.76 14.40
N SER A 46 -0.49 2.37 14.47
CA SER A 46 -0.33 3.71 15.02
C SER A 46 -1.19 4.75 14.28
N CYS A 47 -1.29 4.65 12.96
CA CYS A 47 -2.16 5.53 12.18
C CYS A 47 -3.65 5.27 12.42
N LEU A 48 -4.04 3.99 12.57
CA LEU A 48 -5.42 3.58 12.81
C LEU A 48 -5.89 3.96 14.23
N ASP A 49 -5.06 3.74 15.24
CA ASP A 49 -5.37 4.10 16.64
C ASP A 49 -5.62 5.60 16.78
N LEU A 50 -4.81 6.43 16.13
CA LEU A 50 -5.01 7.87 16.10
C LEU A 50 -6.32 8.29 15.45
N SER A 51 -6.76 7.55 14.42
CA SER A 51 -8.05 7.81 13.77
C SER A 51 -9.25 7.44 14.66
N LEU A 52 -9.09 6.43 15.53
CA LEU A 52 -10.11 5.98 16.47
C LEU A 52 -10.19 6.85 17.73
N GLU A 53 -9.04 7.23 18.32
CA GLU A 53 -8.98 8.03 19.54
C GLU A 53 -9.55 9.45 19.38
N LYS A 54 -9.37 10.03 18.20
CA LYS A 54 -9.82 11.41 17.93
C LYS A 54 -11.25 11.50 17.38
N GLY A 55 -11.93 10.34 17.22
CA GLY A 55 -13.30 10.26 16.73
C GLY A 55 -13.47 10.82 15.29
N SER A 56 -14.68 10.74 14.75
CA SER A 56 -15.05 11.22 13.41
C SER A 56 -14.88 12.76 13.17
N LYS A 57 -14.18 13.47 14.05
CA LYS A 57 -13.92 14.92 13.98
C LYS A 57 -12.51 15.26 13.46
N LEU A 58 -11.66 14.26 13.17
CA LEU A 58 -10.38 14.57 12.52
C LEU A 58 -10.70 15.00 11.09
N ASN A 59 -10.40 16.25 10.75
CA ASN A 59 -10.42 16.64 9.35
C ASN A 59 -9.31 15.86 8.62
N ASN A 60 -9.51 15.53 7.37
CA ASN A 60 -8.55 14.76 6.56
C ASN A 60 -7.12 15.32 6.66
N HIS A 61 -6.97 16.62 6.81
CA HIS A 61 -5.67 17.28 6.91
C HIS A 61 -4.86 16.87 8.16
N ALA A 62 -5.50 16.75 9.32
CA ALA A 62 -4.81 16.33 10.54
C ALA A 62 -4.42 14.83 10.48
N LEU A 63 -5.26 14.00 9.89
CA LEU A 63 -4.96 12.59 9.64
C LEU A 63 -3.79 12.44 8.67
N ILE A 64 -3.80 13.17 7.55
CA ILE A 64 -2.71 13.18 6.56
C ILE A 64 -1.39 13.62 7.21
N SER A 65 -1.42 14.66 8.05
CA SER A 65 -0.23 15.14 8.75
C SER A 65 0.37 14.07 9.65
N GLU A 66 -0.46 13.33 10.40
CA GLU A 66 0.01 12.26 11.27
C GLU A 66 0.52 11.06 10.48
N VAL A 67 -0.17 10.68 9.40
CA VAL A 67 0.30 9.63 8.48
C VAL A 67 1.67 9.99 7.92
N ARG A 68 1.88 11.23 7.47
CA ARG A 68 3.20 11.71 7.00
C ARG A 68 4.29 11.57 8.06
N LYS A 69 3.96 11.91 9.30
CA LYS A 69 4.89 11.78 10.43
C LYS A 69 5.27 10.32 10.69
N GLN A 70 4.29 9.41 10.69
CA GLN A 70 4.57 7.98 10.87
C GLN A 70 5.39 7.40 9.70
N LEU A 71 5.06 7.78 8.46
CA LEU A 71 5.81 7.35 7.28
C LEU A 71 7.24 7.91 7.23
N SER A 72 7.50 9.05 7.86
CA SER A 72 8.87 9.59 7.96
C SER A 72 9.80 8.78 8.86
N LEU A 73 9.25 7.86 9.67
CA LEU A 73 10.03 6.99 10.54
C LEU A 73 10.51 5.70 9.85
N ILE A 74 9.99 5.38 8.67
CA ILE A 74 10.41 4.20 7.91
C ILE A 74 11.71 4.49 7.14
N PRO A 75 12.52 3.45 6.81
CA PRO A 75 13.75 3.64 6.05
C PRO A 75 13.50 4.33 4.70
N ASP A 76 14.40 5.23 4.29
CA ASP A 76 14.28 6.04 3.06
C ASP A 76 13.99 5.21 1.81
N LEU A 77 14.63 4.04 1.69
CA LEU A 77 14.40 3.14 0.55
C LEU A 77 12.95 2.66 0.50
N ASN A 78 12.38 2.25 1.65
CA ASN A 78 11.01 1.81 1.76
C ASN A 78 10.04 2.98 1.49
N TYR A 79 10.34 4.16 2.05
CA TYR A 79 9.55 5.36 1.82
C TYR A 79 9.50 5.74 0.33
N ASN A 80 10.65 5.74 -0.35
CA ASN A 80 10.72 6.05 -1.77
C ASN A 80 9.95 5.04 -2.63
N LEU A 81 10.02 3.75 -2.28
CA LEU A 81 9.26 2.73 -2.98
C LEU A 81 7.75 2.86 -2.71
N LEU A 82 7.33 3.13 -1.47
CA LEU A 82 5.93 3.41 -1.13
C LEU A 82 5.42 4.62 -1.90
N ARG A 83 6.18 5.71 -1.91
CA ARG A 83 5.85 6.93 -2.67
C ARG A 83 5.62 6.61 -4.14
N PHE A 84 6.54 5.88 -4.77
CA PHE A 84 6.39 5.47 -6.18
C PHE A 84 5.12 4.64 -6.39
N VAL A 85 4.88 3.65 -5.54
CA VAL A 85 3.71 2.76 -5.63
C VAL A 85 2.42 3.55 -5.47
N PHE A 86 2.29 4.36 -4.42
CA PHE A 86 1.03 5.04 -4.13
C PHE A 86 0.71 6.16 -5.11
N LEU A 87 1.71 6.91 -5.58
CA LEU A 87 1.50 7.89 -6.66
C LEU A 87 1.06 7.21 -7.96
N HIS A 88 1.63 6.04 -8.29
CA HIS A 88 1.17 5.26 -9.44
C HIS A 88 -0.26 4.74 -9.26
N LEU A 89 -0.60 4.18 -8.09
CA LEU A 89 -1.95 3.70 -7.81
C LEU A 89 -2.99 4.85 -7.83
N LYS A 90 -2.62 6.04 -7.35
CA LYS A 90 -3.44 7.25 -7.47
C LYS A 90 -3.71 7.58 -8.94
N GLN A 91 -2.68 7.60 -9.78
CA GLN A 91 -2.83 7.83 -11.21
C GLN A 91 -3.76 6.80 -11.86
N VAL A 92 -3.66 5.53 -11.48
CA VAL A 92 -4.56 4.47 -11.95
C VAL A 92 -5.99 4.74 -11.49
N ALA A 93 -6.20 5.10 -10.21
CA ALA A 93 -7.52 5.39 -9.66
C ALA A 93 -8.20 6.60 -10.32
N ASP A 94 -7.42 7.62 -10.67
CA ASP A 94 -7.90 8.85 -11.31
C ASP A 94 -8.15 8.70 -12.83
N THR A 95 -7.83 7.53 -13.41
CA THR A 95 -8.05 7.25 -14.83
C THR A 95 -9.40 6.54 -15.04
N PRO A 96 -10.46 7.21 -15.53
CA PRO A 96 -11.82 6.66 -15.56
C PRO A 96 -11.97 5.41 -16.42
N ASP A 97 -11.19 5.32 -17.51
CA ASP A 97 -11.32 4.28 -18.53
C ASP A 97 -10.97 2.87 -18.03
N ASN A 98 -10.15 2.76 -16.99
CA ASN A 98 -9.71 1.45 -16.48
C ASN A 98 -10.69 0.83 -15.46
N LYS A 99 -11.74 1.55 -15.06
CA LYS A 99 -12.78 1.13 -14.10
C LYS A 99 -12.23 0.68 -12.74
N MET A 100 -11.04 1.16 -12.36
CA MET A 100 -10.41 0.88 -11.08
C MET A 100 -10.49 2.13 -10.22
N ASN A 101 -11.06 2.00 -9.02
CA ASN A 101 -11.06 3.06 -8.02
C ASN A 101 -10.11 2.74 -6.86
N SER A 102 -9.91 3.70 -5.95
CA SER A 102 -9.05 3.53 -4.77
C SER A 102 -9.45 2.34 -3.89
N ALA A 103 -10.76 2.11 -3.70
CA ALA A 103 -11.27 0.99 -2.92
C ALA A 103 -10.93 -0.36 -3.56
N SER A 104 -11.14 -0.52 -4.87
CA SER A 104 -10.76 -1.75 -5.58
C SER A 104 -9.25 -2.01 -5.54
N LEU A 105 -8.45 -0.96 -5.72
CA LEU A 105 -7.00 -1.05 -5.65
C LEU A 105 -6.50 -1.38 -4.25
N SER A 106 -7.14 -0.85 -3.19
CA SER A 106 -6.75 -1.14 -1.80
C SER A 106 -6.91 -2.62 -1.46
N ILE A 107 -7.98 -3.26 -1.91
CA ILE A 107 -8.19 -4.70 -1.72
C ILE A 107 -7.12 -5.52 -2.44
N ILE A 108 -6.78 -5.15 -3.67
CA ILE A 108 -5.81 -5.88 -4.49
C ILE A 108 -4.39 -5.73 -3.97
N PHE A 109 -4.00 -4.53 -3.55
CA PHE A 109 -2.63 -4.21 -3.16
C PHE A 109 -2.40 -4.29 -1.65
N GLY A 110 -3.41 -4.05 -0.82
CA GLY A 110 -3.28 -4.03 0.64
C GLY A 110 -2.63 -5.29 1.20
N GLN A 111 -3.08 -6.44 0.76
CA GLN A 111 -2.54 -7.74 1.17
C GLN A 111 -1.08 -7.99 0.75
N ASN A 112 -0.57 -7.26 -0.24
CA ASN A 112 0.80 -7.42 -0.74
C ASN A 112 1.77 -6.40 -0.12
N LEU A 113 1.26 -5.35 0.50
CA LEU A 113 2.04 -4.27 1.10
C LEU A 113 2.29 -4.46 2.60
N ILE A 114 1.41 -5.18 3.27
CA ILE A 114 1.43 -5.39 4.72
C ILE A 114 1.79 -6.85 5.03
N SER A 115 2.51 -7.08 6.10
CA SER A 115 2.89 -8.42 6.56
C SER A 115 1.66 -9.31 6.82
N HIS A 116 1.70 -10.54 6.30
CA HIS A 116 0.66 -11.56 6.44
C HIS A 116 0.65 -12.30 7.80
N HIS A 117 1.34 -11.79 8.82
CA HIS A 117 1.22 -12.39 10.14
C HIS A 117 -0.15 -12.05 10.72
N THR A 118 -1.15 -12.85 10.39
CA THR A 118 -2.41 -12.90 11.14
C THR A 118 -2.08 -13.31 12.58
N ASP A 119 -2.60 -12.56 13.54
CA ASP A 119 -2.52 -13.01 14.95
C ASP A 119 -3.35 -14.30 15.04
N GLU A 120 -2.68 -15.42 15.29
CA GLU A 120 -3.31 -16.75 15.40
C GLU A 120 -4.39 -16.81 16.49
N ARG A 121 -4.45 -15.80 17.36
CA ARG A 121 -5.46 -15.66 18.42
C ARG A 121 -6.77 -15.04 17.96
N LEU A 122 -6.82 -14.46 16.75
CA LEU A 122 -8.03 -13.86 16.22
C LEU A 122 -8.98 -14.91 15.68
N ASN A 123 -10.26 -14.78 16.02
CA ASN A 123 -11.32 -15.50 15.35
C ASN A 123 -11.58 -14.94 13.94
N ILE A 124 -12.44 -15.61 13.15
CA ILE A 124 -12.74 -15.19 11.78
C ILE A 124 -13.23 -13.74 11.70
N GLU A 125 -14.09 -13.31 12.63
CA GLU A 125 -14.60 -11.92 12.68
C GLU A 125 -13.47 -10.91 12.94
N GLY A 126 -12.55 -11.22 13.85
CA GLY A 126 -11.39 -10.39 14.12
C GLY A 126 -10.46 -10.24 12.90
N ILE A 127 -10.24 -11.33 12.16
CA ILE A 127 -9.45 -11.32 10.93
C ILE A 127 -10.10 -10.45 9.85
N LEU A 128 -11.42 -10.56 9.67
CA LEU A 128 -12.17 -9.76 8.70
C LEU A 128 -12.15 -8.28 9.05
N LEU A 129 -12.38 -7.95 10.34
CA LEU A 129 -12.36 -6.57 10.82
C LEU A 129 -10.96 -5.93 10.65
N GLU A 130 -9.91 -6.70 10.92
CA GLU A 130 -8.54 -6.23 10.72
C GLU A 130 -8.24 -5.99 9.24
N ALA A 131 -8.65 -6.91 8.37
CA ALA A 131 -8.49 -6.75 6.92
C ALA A 131 -9.23 -5.51 6.40
N GLU A 132 -10.45 -5.24 6.88
CA GLU A 132 -11.21 -4.05 6.52
C GLU A 132 -10.49 -2.76 6.95
N LYS A 133 -9.98 -2.71 8.18
CA LYS A 133 -9.21 -1.55 8.67
C LYS A 133 -7.97 -1.29 7.80
N PHE A 134 -7.24 -2.34 7.43
CA PHE A 134 -6.08 -2.21 6.56
C PHE A 134 -6.45 -1.74 5.17
N ASN A 135 -7.51 -2.28 4.58
CA ASN A 135 -7.98 -1.85 3.26
C ASN A 135 -8.39 -0.36 3.28
N ASN A 136 -9.09 0.08 4.31
CA ASN A 136 -9.47 1.49 4.48
C ASN A 136 -8.24 2.40 4.62
N PHE A 137 -7.21 1.94 5.32
CA PHE A 137 -5.96 2.69 5.43
C PHE A 137 -5.21 2.76 4.09
N ILE A 138 -5.13 1.67 3.34
CA ILE A 138 -4.52 1.65 2.00
C ILE A 138 -5.32 2.53 1.03
N GLU A 139 -6.65 2.50 1.09
CA GLU A 139 -7.52 3.37 0.29
C GLU A 139 -7.25 4.84 0.58
N LEU A 140 -7.08 5.21 1.85
CA LEU A 140 -6.70 6.56 2.25
C LEU A 140 -5.35 6.96 1.65
N LEU A 141 -4.34 6.09 1.74
CA LEU A 141 -3.02 6.35 1.16
C LEU A 141 -3.08 6.55 -0.36
N ILE A 142 -3.93 5.80 -1.07
CA ILE A 142 -4.13 5.96 -2.51
C ILE A 142 -4.84 7.29 -2.80
N SER A 143 -5.94 7.57 -2.09
CA SER A 143 -6.78 8.74 -2.34
C SER A 143 -6.06 10.06 -2.11
N PHE A 144 -5.19 10.11 -1.11
CA PHE A 144 -4.43 11.29 -0.71
C PHE A 144 -2.92 11.17 -0.99
N ALA A 145 -2.53 10.34 -1.97
CA ALA A 145 -1.13 10.08 -2.24
C ALA A 145 -0.34 11.34 -2.57
N ASP A 146 -0.92 12.26 -3.33
CA ASP A 146 -0.27 13.54 -3.66
C ASP A 146 0.02 14.37 -2.42
N GLU A 147 -0.94 14.43 -1.48
CA GLU A 147 -0.78 15.19 -0.24
C GLU A 147 0.18 14.50 0.74
N ILE A 148 0.15 13.16 0.81
CA ILE A 148 0.96 12.38 1.73
C ILE A 148 2.43 12.31 1.28
N PHE A 149 2.67 12.09 0.00
CA PHE A 149 3.99 11.78 -0.55
C PHE A 149 4.65 12.93 -1.32
N THR A 150 3.96 14.07 -1.51
CA THR A 150 4.60 15.26 -2.07
C THR A 150 5.46 15.91 -1.01
N LEU A 151 6.74 16.02 -1.29
CA LEU A 151 7.65 16.81 -0.45
C LEU A 151 7.22 18.28 -0.59
N ASN A 152 6.80 18.90 0.52
CA ASN A 152 6.83 20.34 0.60
C ASN A 152 8.31 20.74 0.61
N ILE A 153 8.82 21.10 -0.58
CA ILE A 153 10.09 21.78 -0.74
C ILE A 153 9.94 23.18 -0.17
#